data_19f57f7e813365d9c7b5e00c04b4331e
#
_entry.id   19f57f7e813365d9c7b5e00c04b4331e
#
_cell.length_a   1.000
_cell.length_b   1.000
_cell.length_c   1.000
_cell.angle_alpha   90.00
_cell.angle_beta   90.00
_cell.angle_gamma   90.00
#
_symmetry.space_group_name_H-M   'P 1'
#
loop_
_entity.id
_entity.type
_entity.pdbx_description
1 polymer ?
#
loop_
_entity_poly.entity_id
_entity_poly.type
_entity_poly.pdbx_seq_one_letter_code
_entity_poly.pdbx_strand_id
1 'polypeptide(L)'
;EQIERAHKMGENIIKAINTPVEERGWLGDADQGMCPRCHSALIYKGDKHWDGIEFPFECAVCGAGGDLVKDENGEYKFVLAENGLIRDRNVNAARAEHLNEIIKTRIDFFEHMDVVQQKYGKYKELKFPAI
;
A
#
# COMPACT_ATOMS: atom_id res chain seq x y z
N GLU A 1 5.17 -17.70 18.35
CA GLU A 1 5.33 -16.55 17.44
C GLU A 1 4.03 -15.77 17.22
N GLN A 2 2.94 -16.36 16.65
CA GLN A 2 1.69 -15.62 16.42
C GLN A 2 1.01 -15.18 17.71
N ILE A 3 1.00 -16.01 18.74
CA ILE A 3 0.44 -15.66 20.06
C ILE A 3 1.24 -14.54 20.71
N GLU A 4 2.55 -14.55 20.61
CA GLU A 4 3.43 -13.50 21.13
C GLU A 4 3.18 -12.17 20.41
N ARG A 5 3.02 -12.21 19.09
CA ARG A 5 2.65 -11.02 18.30
C ARG A 5 1.28 -10.46 18.70
N ALA A 6 0.30 -11.33 18.92
CA ALA A 6 -1.02 -10.92 19.40
C ALA A 6 -0.95 -10.29 20.80
N HIS A 7 -0.14 -10.84 21.70
CA HIS A 7 0.10 -10.29 23.03
C HIS A 7 0.72 -8.88 22.95
N LYS A 8 1.81 -8.74 22.16
CA LYS A 8 2.46 -7.43 21.93
C LYS A 8 1.52 -6.40 21.33
N MET A 9 0.67 -6.82 20.38
CA MET A 9 -0.35 -5.93 19.83
C MET A 9 -1.36 -5.48 20.87
N GLY A 10 -1.81 -6.38 21.77
CA GLY A 10 -2.69 -6.04 22.88
C GLY A 10 -2.06 -5.03 23.84
N GLU A 11 -0.80 -5.22 24.22
CA GLU A 11 -0.04 -4.28 25.05
C GLU A 11 0.09 -2.91 24.38
N ASN A 12 0.40 -2.87 23.09
CA ASN A 12 0.49 -1.64 22.31
C ASN A 12 -0.86 -0.89 22.23
N ILE A 13 -1.97 -1.61 22.10
CA ILE A 13 -3.31 -1.02 22.12
C ILE A 13 -3.60 -0.36 23.48
N ILE A 14 -3.33 -1.06 24.58
CA ILE A 14 -3.52 -0.53 25.95
C ILE A 14 -2.65 0.71 26.14
N LYS A 15 -1.40 0.67 25.70
CA LYS A 15 -0.50 1.82 25.77
C LYS A 15 -1.04 3.01 24.96
N ALA A 16 -1.52 2.76 23.73
CA ALA A 16 -2.09 3.80 22.88
C ALA A 16 -3.35 4.43 23.50
N ILE A 17 -4.22 3.63 24.12
CA ILE A 17 -5.43 4.13 24.79
C ILE A 17 -5.07 5.04 25.96
N ASN A 18 -4.07 4.68 26.74
CA ASN A 18 -3.62 5.43 27.94
C ASN A 18 -2.71 6.62 27.62
N THR A 19 -2.31 6.80 26.34
CA THR A 19 -1.48 7.93 25.90
C THR A 19 -2.39 9.05 25.38
N PRO A 20 -2.19 10.32 25.77
CA PRO A 20 -2.88 11.47 25.19
C PRO A 20 -2.78 11.46 23.66
N VAL A 21 -3.85 11.88 22.96
CA VAL A 21 -3.94 11.79 21.50
C VAL A 21 -2.79 12.51 20.80
N GLU A 22 -2.38 13.65 21.32
CA GLU A 22 -1.28 14.49 20.82
C GLU A 22 0.11 13.86 21.00
N GLU A 23 0.24 12.91 21.92
CA GLU A 23 1.50 12.22 22.23
C GLU A 23 1.59 10.83 21.57
N ARG A 24 0.51 10.38 20.91
CA ARG A 24 0.48 9.06 20.29
C ARG A 24 1.42 8.99 19.11
N GLY A 25 2.33 8.03 19.16
CA GLY A 25 3.26 7.70 18.10
C GLY A 25 3.13 6.24 17.64
N TRP A 26 3.99 5.86 16.73
CA TRP A 26 4.12 4.49 16.30
C TRP A 26 4.66 3.58 17.41
N LEU A 27 3.96 2.49 17.71
CA LEU A 27 4.32 1.51 18.74
C LEU A 27 4.79 0.17 18.16
N GLY A 28 4.86 0.04 16.85
CA GLY A 28 5.36 -1.15 16.17
C GLY A 28 6.87 -1.16 16.05
N ASP A 29 7.41 -2.27 15.59
CA ASP A 29 8.83 -2.38 15.26
C ASP A 29 9.11 -1.61 13.96
N ALA A 30 10.27 -0.95 13.90
CA ALA A 30 10.75 -0.33 12.67
C ALA A 30 11.49 -1.40 11.85
N ASP A 31 10.83 -1.92 10.81
CA ASP A 31 11.42 -2.85 9.87
C ASP A 31 11.98 -2.12 8.65
N GLN A 32 12.92 -2.75 7.96
CA GLN A 32 13.48 -2.26 6.71
C GLN A 32 12.39 -2.14 5.62
N GLY A 33 12.51 -1.16 4.77
CA GLY A 33 11.57 -0.90 3.68
C GLY A 33 10.20 -0.45 4.17
N MET A 34 10.08 -0.11 5.44
CA MET A 34 8.82 0.33 6.04
C MET A 34 8.45 1.73 5.58
N CYS A 35 7.19 1.89 5.20
CA CYS A 35 6.66 3.19 4.80
C CYS A 35 6.70 4.18 5.99
N PRO A 36 7.38 5.33 5.89
CA PRO A 36 7.44 6.30 6.98
C PRO A 36 6.09 6.98 7.26
N ARG A 37 5.11 6.82 6.35
CA ARG A 37 3.77 7.41 6.50
C ARG A 37 2.80 6.52 7.27
N CYS A 38 2.73 5.24 6.95
CA CYS A 38 1.75 4.30 7.54
C CYS A 38 2.39 3.06 8.17
N HIS A 39 3.71 2.99 8.17
CA HIS A 39 4.52 1.92 8.75
C HIS A 39 4.26 0.52 8.18
N SER A 40 3.71 0.44 6.97
CA SER A 40 3.56 -0.82 6.25
C SER A 40 4.87 -1.25 5.60
N ALA A 41 5.20 -2.53 5.66
CA ALA A 41 6.32 -3.12 4.92
C ALA A 41 5.99 -3.43 3.46
N LEU A 42 4.73 -3.21 3.03
CA LEU A 42 4.27 -3.53 1.68
C LEU A 42 4.66 -2.42 0.69
N ILE A 43 5.93 -2.40 0.31
CA ILE A 43 6.45 -1.52 -0.73
C ILE A 43 6.59 -2.33 -2.03
N TYR A 44 6.08 -1.80 -3.13
CA TYR A 44 6.14 -2.43 -4.44
C TYR A 44 6.70 -1.46 -5.49
N LYS A 45 7.11 -2.00 -6.62
CA LYS A 45 7.55 -1.19 -7.76
C LYS A 45 6.38 -0.34 -8.24
N GLY A 46 6.59 0.97 -8.29
CA GLY A 46 5.58 1.90 -8.75
C GLY A 46 5.19 1.68 -10.21
N ASP A 47 4.01 2.14 -10.56
CA ASP A 47 3.48 2.09 -11.90
C ASP A 47 2.89 3.44 -12.26
N LYS A 48 2.66 3.66 -13.55
CA LYS A 48 2.05 4.88 -14.05
C LYS A 48 0.56 4.89 -13.70
N HIS A 49 0.17 5.85 -12.91
CA HIS A 49 -1.22 6.08 -12.56
C HIS A 49 -1.94 6.99 -13.58
N TRP A 50 -3.26 7.07 -13.44
CA TRP A 50 -4.13 7.88 -14.29
C TRP A 50 -3.79 9.40 -14.25
N ASP A 51 -3.19 9.89 -13.18
CA ASP A 51 -2.70 11.26 -13.01
C ASP A 51 -1.40 11.54 -13.77
N GLY A 52 -0.79 10.50 -14.34
CA GLY A 52 0.48 10.57 -15.06
C GLY A 52 1.71 10.67 -14.17
N ILE A 53 1.54 10.65 -12.84
CA ILE A 53 2.65 10.68 -11.89
C ILE A 53 3.13 9.25 -11.64
N GLU A 54 4.43 9.05 -11.77
CA GLU A 54 5.09 7.77 -11.57
C GLU A 54 6.15 7.91 -10.47
N PHE A 55 6.18 6.97 -9.55
CA PHE A 55 7.24 6.83 -8.55
C PHE A 55 7.98 5.53 -8.77
N PRO A 56 9.29 5.45 -8.49
CA PRO A 56 10.05 4.20 -8.57
C PRO A 56 9.44 3.10 -7.69
N PHE A 57 8.98 3.47 -6.49
CA PHE A 57 8.32 2.58 -5.55
C PHE A 57 7.14 3.28 -4.87
N GLU A 58 6.17 2.48 -4.46
CA GLU A 58 4.96 2.95 -3.78
C GLU A 58 4.58 2.05 -2.61
N CYS A 59 3.93 2.64 -1.60
CA CYS A 59 3.33 1.89 -0.52
C CYS A 59 1.94 1.37 -0.91
N ALA A 60 1.75 0.05 -0.89
CA ALA A 60 0.48 -0.58 -1.25
C ALA A 60 -0.69 -0.19 -0.31
N VAL A 61 -0.40 0.24 0.91
CA VAL A 61 -1.43 0.57 1.91
C VAL A 61 -1.87 2.03 1.80
N CYS A 62 -0.93 2.99 1.87
CA CYS A 62 -1.32 4.40 1.89
C CYS A 62 -1.17 5.15 0.56
N GLY A 63 -0.51 4.55 -0.44
CA GLY A 63 -0.27 5.18 -1.72
C GLY A 63 0.89 6.18 -1.71
N ALA A 64 1.70 6.22 -0.65
CA ALA A 64 2.89 7.06 -0.61
C ALA A 64 3.92 6.61 -1.64
N GLY A 65 4.42 7.56 -2.44
CA GLY A 65 5.42 7.32 -3.48
C GLY A 65 6.82 7.74 -3.04
N GLY A 66 7.83 7.05 -3.53
CA GLY A 66 9.21 7.30 -3.17
C GLY A 66 10.21 6.39 -3.86
N ASP A 67 11.35 6.18 -3.23
CA ASP A 67 12.40 5.31 -3.72
C ASP A 67 12.95 4.41 -2.62
N LEU A 68 13.59 3.29 -2.99
CA LEU A 68 14.33 2.42 -2.10
C LEU A 68 15.81 2.78 -2.16
N VAL A 69 16.30 3.37 -1.09
CA VAL A 69 17.69 3.82 -0.96
C VAL A 69 18.42 2.90 0.01
N LYS A 70 19.65 2.51 -0.35
CA LYS A 70 20.54 1.78 0.57
C LYS A 70 21.13 2.74 1.59
N ASP A 71 21.06 2.35 2.85
CA ASP A 71 21.76 3.04 3.91
C ASP A 71 23.26 2.63 3.98
N GLU A 72 23.97 3.19 4.96
CA GLU A 72 25.41 2.92 5.19
C GLU A 72 25.70 1.45 5.48
N ASN A 73 24.73 0.68 5.97
CA ASN A 73 24.84 -0.74 6.26
C ASN A 73 24.44 -1.61 5.05
N GLY A 74 24.02 -0.99 3.95
CA GLY A 74 23.56 -1.68 2.74
C GLY A 74 22.11 -2.15 2.83
N GLU A 75 21.36 -1.72 3.85
CA GLU A 75 19.96 -2.03 4.04
C GLU A 75 19.06 -1.05 3.27
N TYR A 76 17.95 -1.56 2.72
CA TYR A 76 17.03 -0.71 1.97
C TYR A 76 16.08 0.02 2.89
N LYS A 77 15.94 1.33 2.65
CA LYS A 77 14.96 2.20 3.30
C LYS A 77 14.07 2.85 2.24
N PHE A 78 12.77 2.90 2.52
CA PHE A 78 11.84 3.61 1.66
C PHE A 78 11.86 5.10 2.03
N VAL A 79 12.28 5.93 1.09
CA VAL A 79 12.39 7.38 1.23
C VAL A 79 11.32 8.04 0.38
N LEU A 80 10.48 8.88 0.99
CA LEU A 80 9.43 9.60 0.29
C LEU A 80 10.00 10.59 -0.73
N ALA A 81 9.41 10.63 -1.92
CA ALA A 81 9.65 11.70 -2.88
C ALA A 81 9.08 13.03 -2.36
N GLU A 82 9.51 14.15 -2.93
CA GLU A 82 9.03 15.50 -2.55
C GLU A 82 7.50 15.61 -2.60
N ASN A 83 6.89 15.05 -3.64
CA ASN A 83 5.42 14.95 -3.80
C ASN A 83 4.86 13.56 -3.48
N GLY A 84 5.60 12.74 -2.75
CA GLY A 84 5.27 11.33 -2.50
C GLY A 84 3.97 11.10 -1.73
N LEU A 85 3.41 12.14 -1.10
CA LEU A 85 2.14 12.04 -0.37
C LEU A 85 0.92 12.53 -1.16
N ILE A 86 1.07 12.82 -2.46
CA ILE A 86 -0.04 13.32 -3.30
C ILE A 86 -1.22 12.33 -3.33
N ARG A 87 -0.95 11.03 -3.19
CA ARG A 87 -1.97 9.97 -3.16
C ARG A 87 -2.19 9.38 -1.77
N ASP A 88 -1.79 10.09 -0.71
CA ASP A 88 -1.91 9.58 0.66
C ASP A 88 -3.38 9.32 1.04
N ARG A 89 -3.77 8.05 1.03
CA ARG A 89 -5.13 7.58 1.35
C ARG A 89 -5.57 7.85 2.80
N ASN A 90 -4.67 8.34 3.65
CA ASN A 90 -5.00 8.76 5.00
C ASN A 90 -5.60 10.17 5.06
N VAL A 91 -5.61 10.92 3.93
CA VAL A 91 -6.24 12.23 3.83
C VAL A 91 -7.46 12.20 2.90
N ASN A 92 -8.48 13.02 3.23
CA ASN A 92 -9.75 12.99 2.50
C ASN A 92 -9.62 13.40 1.02
N ALA A 93 -8.74 14.36 0.70
CA ALA A 93 -8.52 14.78 -0.66
C ALA A 93 -8.01 13.61 -1.53
N ALA A 94 -6.99 12.89 -1.07
CA ALA A 94 -6.44 11.74 -1.79
C ALA A 94 -7.41 10.54 -1.84
N ARG A 95 -8.31 10.40 -0.86
CA ARG A 95 -9.41 9.41 -0.93
C ARG A 95 -10.39 9.72 -2.04
N ALA A 96 -10.74 11.00 -2.22
CA ALA A 96 -11.61 11.44 -3.31
C ALA A 96 -10.96 11.16 -4.67
N GLU A 97 -9.65 11.44 -4.81
CA GLU A 97 -8.90 11.12 -6.01
C GLU A 97 -8.79 9.61 -6.28
N HIS A 98 -8.61 8.82 -5.25
CA HIS A 98 -8.62 7.35 -5.38
C HIS A 98 -9.99 6.82 -5.82
N LEU A 99 -11.09 7.44 -5.40
CA LEU A 99 -12.41 7.11 -5.93
C LEU A 99 -12.53 7.40 -7.43
N ASN A 100 -11.99 8.53 -7.89
CA ASN A 100 -11.93 8.86 -9.31
C ASN A 100 -11.11 7.85 -10.09
N GLU A 101 -9.98 7.39 -9.56
CA GLU A 101 -9.17 6.32 -10.13
C GLU A 101 -9.98 5.03 -10.29
N ILE A 102 -10.71 4.61 -9.26
CA ILE A 102 -11.59 3.42 -9.30
C ILE A 102 -12.65 3.56 -10.40
N ILE A 103 -13.27 4.73 -10.52
CA ILE A 103 -14.30 4.98 -11.54
C ILE A 103 -13.68 4.89 -12.94
N LYS A 104 -12.52 5.50 -13.18
CA LYS A 104 -11.82 5.43 -14.47
C LYS A 104 -11.40 4.03 -14.81
N THR A 105 -10.82 3.29 -13.88
CA THR A 105 -10.44 1.87 -14.05
C THR A 105 -11.67 1.02 -14.41
N ARG A 106 -12.81 1.31 -13.79
CA ARG A 106 -14.07 0.62 -14.12
C ARG A 106 -14.54 0.93 -15.54
N ILE A 107 -14.47 2.17 -15.99
CA ILE A 107 -14.83 2.57 -17.34
C ILE A 107 -13.92 1.85 -18.33
N ASP A 108 -12.61 1.92 -18.14
CA ASP A 108 -11.60 1.26 -18.99
C ASP A 108 -11.84 -0.27 -19.06
N PHE A 109 -12.17 -0.90 -17.93
CA PHE A 109 -12.52 -2.32 -17.87
C PHE A 109 -13.73 -2.64 -18.75
N PHE A 110 -14.78 -1.83 -18.73
CA PHE A 110 -15.95 -2.06 -19.56
C PHE A 110 -15.70 -1.79 -21.05
N GLU A 111 -14.89 -0.80 -21.39
CA GLU A 111 -14.47 -0.51 -22.75
C GLU A 111 -13.65 -1.63 -23.38
N HIS A 112 -12.93 -2.42 -22.55
CA HIS A 112 -12.09 -3.54 -22.99
C HIS A 112 -12.64 -4.91 -22.57
N MET A 113 -13.97 -4.99 -22.36
CA MET A 113 -14.62 -6.20 -21.86
C MET A 113 -14.45 -7.41 -22.78
N ASP A 114 -14.39 -7.21 -24.07
CA ASP A 114 -14.14 -8.25 -25.07
C ASP A 114 -12.76 -8.90 -24.88
N VAL A 115 -11.73 -8.09 -24.65
CA VAL A 115 -10.36 -8.57 -24.36
C VAL A 115 -10.32 -9.33 -23.03
N VAL A 116 -11.02 -8.81 -22.01
CA VAL A 116 -11.13 -9.45 -20.71
C VAL A 116 -11.82 -10.81 -20.82
N GLN A 117 -12.94 -10.88 -21.54
CA GLN A 117 -13.68 -12.12 -21.76
C GLN A 117 -12.86 -13.16 -22.52
N GLN A 118 -12.11 -12.72 -23.53
CA GLN A 118 -11.21 -13.61 -24.27
C GLN A 118 -10.12 -14.20 -23.37
N LYS A 119 -9.50 -13.37 -22.54
CA LYS A 119 -8.50 -13.84 -21.57
C LYS A 119 -9.13 -14.76 -20.51
N TYR A 120 -10.30 -14.40 -20.01
CA TYR A 120 -11.02 -15.18 -19.01
C TYR A 120 -11.49 -16.54 -19.54
N GLY A 121 -11.86 -16.62 -20.82
CA GLY A 121 -12.24 -17.87 -21.47
C GLY A 121 -11.18 -18.97 -21.35
N LYS A 122 -9.91 -18.60 -21.42
CA LYS A 122 -8.78 -19.54 -21.24
C LYS A 122 -8.73 -20.15 -19.85
N TYR A 123 -9.18 -19.44 -18.83
CA TYR A 123 -9.19 -19.93 -17.44
C TYR A 123 -10.41 -20.82 -17.15
N LYS A 124 -11.52 -20.67 -17.88
CA LYS A 124 -12.71 -21.54 -17.75
C LYS A 124 -12.43 -22.99 -18.15
N GLU A 125 -11.43 -23.21 -18.99
CA GLU A 125 -11.05 -24.55 -19.46
C GLU A 125 -10.08 -25.25 -18.51
N LEU A 126 -9.55 -24.53 -17.51
CA LEU A 126 -8.65 -25.12 -16.50
C LEU A 126 -9.44 -26.04 -15.56
N LYS A 127 -9.14 -27.33 -15.64
CA LYS A 127 -9.64 -28.30 -14.67
C LYS A 127 -8.76 -28.24 -13.43
N PHE A 128 -9.26 -27.65 -12.34
CA PHE A 128 -8.59 -27.73 -11.05
C PHE A 128 -8.75 -29.15 -10.49
N PRO A 129 -7.71 -29.74 -9.88
CA PRO A 129 -7.87 -31.00 -9.17
C PRO A 129 -8.94 -30.82 -8.08
N ALA A 130 -9.87 -31.77 -8.00
CA ALA A 130 -10.80 -31.81 -6.87
C ALA A 130 -10.01 -32.03 -5.58
N ILE A 131 -10.24 -31.18 -4.59
CA ILE A 131 -9.67 -31.32 -3.23
C ILE A 131 -10.45 -32.40 -2.49
#